data_6adc0f7ec8e4f58f75976c7fee3e7eec
#
_entry.id   6adc0f7ec8e4f58f75976c7fee3e7eec
#
_cell.length_a   1.000
_cell.length_b   1.000
_cell.length_c   1.000
_cell.angle_alpha   90.00
_cell.angle_beta   90.00
_cell.angle_gamma   90.00
#
_symmetry.space_group_name_H-M   'P 1'
#
loop_
_entity.id
_entity.type
_entity.pdbx_description
1 polymer ?
#
loop_
_entity_poly.entity_id
_entity_poly.type
_entity_poly.pdbx_seq_one_letter_code
_entity_poly.pdbx_strand_id
1 'polypeptide(L)'
;MKNNFNKGLILTSLGSFWWGFIGVIYFESVSFIGHTELVVHRCLWTAIMLVFTTTFLSKWQMFLKEIKDKKKLIALFVSGFLIFVNWSIWIYAVASERIIDASFGYFIMPIISVLLGYIFFKEKLNKKRIFSIFLVLISIIILILFNLKSLPWVGLVVAFSWAFYNLVRK
;
A
#
# COMPACT_ATOMS: atom_id res chain seq x y z
N MET A 1 -13.28 -7.47 25.43
CA MET A 1 -12.25 -6.68 24.75
C MET A 1 -10.97 -7.48 24.45
N LYS A 2 -10.39 -8.23 25.40
CA LYS A 2 -9.14 -9.01 25.21
C LYS A 2 -9.20 -10.05 24.08
N ASN A 3 -10.35 -10.72 23.90
CA ASN A 3 -10.53 -11.76 22.86
C ASN A 3 -10.54 -11.17 21.44
N ASN A 4 -11.13 -9.98 21.26
CA ASN A 4 -11.14 -9.30 19.95
C ASN A 4 -9.77 -8.74 19.58
N PHE A 5 -8.98 -8.30 20.56
CA PHE A 5 -7.59 -7.86 20.36
C PHE A 5 -6.71 -9.00 19.85
N ASN A 6 -6.75 -10.16 20.52
CA ASN A 6 -5.97 -11.33 20.10
C ASN A 6 -6.37 -11.83 18.72
N LYS A 7 -7.67 -11.86 18.40
CA LYS A 7 -8.17 -12.21 17.07
C LYS A 7 -7.67 -11.24 16.00
N GLY A 8 -7.71 -9.93 16.29
CA GLY A 8 -7.18 -8.91 15.40
C GLY A 8 -5.68 -9.07 15.16
N LEU A 9 -4.92 -9.33 16.21
CA LEU A 9 -3.47 -9.56 16.12
C LEU A 9 -3.14 -10.78 15.24
N ILE A 10 -3.82 -11.91 15.46
CA ILE A 10 -3.63 -13.13 14.67
C ILE A 10 -3.96 -12.88 13.19
N LEU A 11 -5.10 -12.26 12.89
CA LEU A 11 -5.50 -11.97 11.51
C LEU A 11 -4.53 -11.03 10.79
N THR A 12 -4.04 -10.00 11.49
CA THR A 12 -3.04 -9.09 10.95
C THR A 12 -1.71 -9.80 10.69
N SER A 13 -1.26 -10.65 11.62
CA SER A 13 -0.02 -11.43 11.46
C SER A 13 -0.12 -12.40 10.29
N LEU A 14 -1.24 -13.12 10.15
CA LEU A 14 -1.48 -14.01 9.02
C LEU A 14 -1.52 -13.24 7.68
N GLY A 15 -2.17 -12.08 7.65
CA GLY A 15 -2.19 -11.22 6.46
C GLY A 15 -0.80 -10.72 6.07
N SER A 16 0.00 -10.31 7.05
CA SER A 16 1.38 -9.87 6.84
C SER A 16 2.28 -11.01 6.36
N PHE A 17 2.13 -12.20 6.94
CA PHE A 17 2.85 -13.40 6.50
C PHE A 17 2.48 -13.79 5.06
N TRP A 18 1.18 -13.83 4.76
CA TRP A 18 0.70 -14.10 3.40
C TRP A 18 1.32 -13.14 2.38
N TRP A 19 1.32 -11.87 2.69
CA TRP A 19 1.77 -10.82 1.79
C TRP A 19 3.30 -10.75 1.64
N GLY A 20 4.01 -10.87 2.77
CA GLY A 20 5.46 -10.75 2.78
C GLY A 20 6.20 -12.02 2.35
N PHE A 21 5.54 -13.17 2.39
CA PHE A 21 6.15 -14.46 2.03
C PHE A 21 5.53 -15.04 0.77
N ILE A 22 4.25 -15.41 0.83
CA ILE A 22 3.57 -16.07 -0.30
C ILE A 22 3.42 -15.12 -1.48
N GLY A 23 3.10 -13.85 -1.22
CA GLY A 23 2.98 -12.84 -2.27
C GLY A 23 4.27 -12.61 -3.04
N VAL A 24 5.41 -12.55 -2.36
CA VAL A 24 6.72 -12.37 -3.00
C VAL A 24 7.07 -13.58 -3.85
N ILE A 25 6.97 -14.80 -3.31
CA ILE A 25 7.23 -16.06 -4.05
C ILE A 25 6.34 -16.15 -5.29
N TYR A 26 5.05 -15.81 -5.16
CA TYR A 26 4.12 -15.81 -6.29
C TYR A 26 4.59 -14.85 -7.40
N PHE A 27 4.89 -13.61 -7.09
CA PHE A 27 5.30 -12.64 -8.09
C PHE A 27 6.67 -12.95 -8.69
N GLU A 28 7.59 -13.51 -7.92
CA GLU A 28 8.86 -14.01 -8.42
C GLU A 28 8.66 -15.16 -9.40
N SER A 29 7.79 -16.13 -9.07
CA SER A 29 7.47 -17.28 -9.92
C SER A 29 6.87 -16.91 -11.27
N VAL A 30 6.17 -15.76 -11.37
CA VAL A 30 5.55 -15.27 -12.62
C VAL A 30 6.33 -14.07 -13.21
N SER A 31 7.53 -13.81 -12.75
CA SER A 31 8.36 -12.68 -13.21
C SER A 31 8.82 -12.79 -14.67
N PHE A 32 8.75 -14.01 -15.25
CA PHE A 32 8.96 -14.24 -16.69
C PHE A 32 7.89 -13.57 -17.58
N ILE A 33 6.73 -13.26 -17.01
CA ILE A 33 5.71 -12.42 -17.65
C ILE A 33 6.10 -10.96 -17.43
N GLY A 34 6.04 -10.13 -18.47
CA GLY A 34 6.36 -8.72 -18.32
C GLY A 34 5.57 -8.05 -17.19
N HIS A 35 6.23 -7.23 -16.37
CA HIS A 35 5.62 -6.58 -15.20
C HIS A 35 4.35 -5.79 -15.55
N THR A 36 4.30 -5.16 -16.71
CA THR A 36 3.13 -4.43 -17.20
C THR A 36 1.94 -5.36 -17.45
N GLU A 37 2.20 -6.51 -18.06
CA GLU A 37 1.18 -7.53 -18.33
C GLU A 37 0.61 -8.10 -17.02
N LEU A 38 1.46 -8.37 -16.04
CA LEU A 38 1.03 -8.80 -14.70
C LEU A 38 0.10 -7.78 -14.04
N VAL A 39 0.41 -6.49 -14.14
CA VAL A 39 -0.44 -5.42 -13.57
C VAL A 39 -1.78 -5.37 -14.29
N VAL A 40 -1.80 -5.45 -15.63
CA VAL A 40 -3.03 -5.44 -16.44
C VAL A 40 -3.91 -6.64 -16.07
N HIS A 41 -3.38 -7.86 -16.04
CA HIS A 41 -4.12 -9.05 -15.65
C HIS A 41 -4.67 -8.94 -14.24
N ARG A 42 -3.90 -8.42 -13.30
CA ARG A 42 -4.35 -8.22 -11.92
C ARG A 42 -5.53 -7.24 -11.86
N CYS A 43 -5.46 -6.11 -12.55
CA CYS A 43 -6.56 -5.14 -12.59
C CYS A 43 -7.81 -5.75 -13.23
N LEU A 44 -7.66 -6.47 -14.35
CA LEU A 44 -8.75 -7.11 -15.06
C LEU A 44 -9.45 -8.16 -14.17
N TRP A 45 -8.70 -9.09 -13.60
CA TRP A 45 -9.28 -10.13 -12.75
C TRP A 45 -9.91 -9.57 -11.47
N THR A 46 -9.31 -8.52 -10.90
CA THR A 46 -9.91 -7.83 -9.75
C THR A 46 -11.25 -7.17 -10.15
N ALA A 47 -11.30 -6.52 -11.31
CA ALA A 47 -12.54 -5.92 -11.80
C ALA A 47 -13.63 -6.98 -12.05
N ILE A 48 -13.29 -8.11 -12.70
CA ILE A 48 -14.22 -9.23 -12.92
C ILE A 48 -14.75 -9.78 -11.59
N MET A 49 -13.87 -10.01 -10.61
CA MET A 49 -14.25 -10.51 -9.29
C MET A 49 -15.14 -9.52 -8.54
N LEU A 50 -14.88 -8.21 -8.66
CA LEU A 50 -15.72 -7.17 -8.05
C LEU A 50 -17.10 -7.11 -8.69
N VAL A 51 -17.19 -7.19 -10.02
CA VAL A 51 -18.47 -7.26 -10.74
C VAL A 51 -19.25 -8.49 -10.30
N PHE A 52 -18.62 -9.67 -10.29
CA PHE A 52 -19.24 -10.91 -9.84
C PHE A 52 -19.75 -10.80 -8.39
N THR A 53 -18.90 -10.33 -7.47
CA THR A 53 -19.25 -10.17 -6.05
C THR A 53 -20.38 -9.17 -5.86
N THR A 54 -20.36 -8.03 -6.58
CA THR A 54 -21.40 -7.01 -6.49
C THR A 54 -22.73 -7.55 -7.00
N THR A 55 -22.71 -8.34 -8.07
CA THR A 55 -23.90 -9.00 -8.63
C THR A 55 -24.45 -10.05 -7.66
N PHE A 56 -23.59 -10.93 -7.15
CA PHE A 56 -23.97 -12.00 -6.23
C PHE A 56 -24.57 -11.45 -4.91
N LEU A 57 -24.00 -10.35 -4.40
CA LEU A 57 -24.50 -9.69 -3.19
C LEU A 57 -25.64 -8.70 -3.45
N SER A 58 -26.10 -8.56 -4.71
CA SER A 58 -27.15 -7.60 -5.12
C SER A 58 -26.87 -6.16 -4.67
N LYS A 59 -25.59 -5.70 -4.72
CA LYS A 59 -25.14 -4.39 -4.23
C LYS A 59 -25.10 -3.29 -5.30
N TRP A 60 -25.61 -3.55 -6.51
CA TRP A 60 -25.56 -2.58 -7.61
C TRP A 60 -26.23 -1.25 -7.29
N GLN A 61 -27.40 -1.26 -6.63
CA GLN A 61 -28.08 -0.02 -6.27
C GLN A 61 -27.26 0.84 -5.31
N MET A 62 -26.59 0.21 -4.35
CA MET A 62 -25.70 0.92 -3.42
C MET A 62 -24.49 1.48 -4.16
N PHE A 63 -23.86 0.69 -5.03
CA PHE A 63 -22.74 1.14 -5.84
C PHE A 63 -23.11 2.34 -6.72
N LEU A 64 -24.22 2.25 -7.47
CA LEU A 64 -24.70 3.33 -8.34
C LEU A 64 -25.05 4.60 -7.56
N LYS A 65 -25.55 4.48 -6.33
CA LYS A 65 -25.81 5.62 -5.44
C LYS A 65 -24.51 6.33 -5.05
N GLU A 66 -23.47 5.56 -4.68
CA GLU A 66 -22.19 6.13 -4.25
C GLU A 66 -21.46 6.85 -5.39
N ILE A 67 -21.47 6.31 -6.61
CA ILE A 67 -20.79 6.94 -7.76
C ILE A 67 -21.50 8.19 -8.31
N LYS A 68 -22.76 8.46 -7.92
CA LYS A 68 -23.45 9.72 -8.28
C LYS A 68 -22.88 10.93 -7.54
N ASP A 69 -22.25 10.72 -6.40
CA ASP A 69 -21.55 11.78 -5.67
C ASP A 69 -20.21 12.05 -6.35
N LYS A 70 -20.11 13.21 -7.03
CA LYS A 70 -18.91 13.62 -7.77
C LYS A 70 -17.64 13.66 -6.88
N LYS A 71 -17.78 14.09 -5.61
CA LYS A 71 -16.64 14.14 -4.68
C LYS A 71 -16.12 12.75 -4.37
N LYS A 72 -17.02 11.81 -4.09
CA LYS A 72 -16.68 10.40 -3.86
C LYS A 72 -16.09 9.76 -5.11
N LEU A 73 -16.67 10.04 -6.27
CA LEU A 73 -16.16 9.52 -7.54
C LEU A 73 -14.72 9.98 -7.82
N ILE A 74 -14.43 11.27 -7.61
CA ILE A 74 -13.07 11.79 -7.74
C ILE A 74 -12.12 11.15 -6.72
N ALA A 75 -12.55 11.02 -5.46
CA ALA A 75 -11.74 10.36 -4.43
C ALA A 75 -11.47 8.89 -4.78
N LEU A 76 -12.46 8.17 -5.30
CA LEU A 76 -12.31 6.79 -5.78
C LEU A 76 -11.33 6.71 -6.95
N PHE A 77 -11.45 7.61 -7.93
CA PHE A 77 -10.54 7.64 -9.07
C PHE A 77 -9.10 7.94 -8.65
N VAL A 78 -8.90 8.98 -7.82
CA VAL A 78 -7.56 9.33 -7.31
C VAL A 78 -6.97 8.21 -6.48
N SER A 79 -7.75 7.61 -5.57
CA SER A 79 -7.27 6.48 -4.76
C SER A 79 -6.98 5.25 -5.63
N GLY A 80 -7.81 4.96 -6.64
CA GLY A 80 -7.57 3.88 -7.60
C GLY A 80 -6.29 4.09 -8.41
N PHE A 81 -6.04 5.32 -8.87
CA PHE A 81 -4.81 5.67 -9.57
C PHE A 81 -3.57 5.53 -8.66
N LEU A 82 -3.63 6.02 -7.43
CA LEU A 82 -2.53 5.91 -6.47
C LEU A 82 -2.17 4.46 -6.15
N ILE A 83 -3.18 3.61 -5.95
CA ILE A 83 -2.94 2.19 -5.68
C ILE A 83 -2.44 1.45 -6.93
N PHE A 84 -2.91 1.82 -8.13
CA PHE A 84 -2.40 1.29 -9.39
C PHE A 84 -0.91 1.61 -9.56
N VAL A 85 -0.49 2.87 -9.34
CA VAL A 85 0.92 3.27 -9.38
C VAL A 85 1.73 2.50 -8.35
N ASN A 86 1.25 2.40 -7.10
CA ASN A 86 1.91 1.66 -6.04
C ASN A 86 2.20 0.21 -6.45
N TRP A 87 1.18 -0.48 -6.94
CA TRP A 87 1.28 -1.87 -7.35
C TRP A 87 2.16 -2.08 -8.57
N SER A 88 2.06 -1.17 -9.56
CA SER A 88 2.90 -1.24 -10.76
C SER A 88 4.38 -1.16 -10.41
N ILE A 89 4.75 -0.22 -9.53
CA ILE A 89 6.13 -0.05 -9.09
C ILE A 89 6.58 -1.20 -8.20
N TRP A 90 5.70 -1.75 -7.36
CA TRP A 90 6.03 -2.89 -6.51
C TRP A 90 6.29 -4.16 -7.35
N ILE A 91 5.41 -4.47 -8.32
CA ILE A 91 5.59 -5.62 -9.23
C ILE A 91 6.86 -5.42 -10.08
N TYR A 92 7.10 -4.21 -10.59
CA TYR A 92 8.36 -3.87 -11.27
C TYR A 92 9.57 -4.16 -10.37
N ALA A 93 9.52 -3.78 -9.10
CA ALA A 93 10.62 -4.00 -8.17
C ALA A 93 10.91 -5.48 -7.95
N VAL A 94 9.86 -6.31 -7.82
CA VAL A 94 10.01 -7.76 -7.69
C VAL A 94 10.62 -8.35 -8.96
N ALA A 95 10.06 -8.02 -10.14
CA ALA A 95 10.53 -8.52 -11.43
C ALA A 95 11.95 -8.05 -11.82
N SER A 96 12.43 -6.95 -11.24
CA SER A 96 13.75 -6.36 -11.51
C SER A 96 14.75 -6.60 -10.38
N GLU A 97 14.50 -7.54 -9.47
CA GLU A 97 15.35 -7.86 -8.31
C GLU A 97 15.64 -6.66 -7.38
N ARG A 98 14.72 -5.67 -7.37
CA ARG A 98 14.82 -4.45 -6.57
C ARG A 98 13.93 -4.46 -5.33
N ILE A 99 13.66 -5.63 -4.78
CA ILE A 99 12.78 -5.82 -3.60
C ILE A 99 13.27 -5.01 -2.40
N ILE A 100 14.60 -4.90 -2.21
CA ILE A 100 15.19 -4.12 -1.12
C ILE A 100 14.81 -2.65 -1.24
N ASP A 101 14.87 -2.09 -2.46
CA ASP A 101 14.46 -0.71 -2.72
C ASP A 101 12.98 -0.49 -2.43
N ALA A 102 12.11 -1.42 -2.82
CA ALA A 102 10.67 -1.35 -2.53
C ALA A 102 10.39 -1.47 -1.04
N SER A 103 11.09 -2.37 -0.35
CA SER A 103 10.98 -2.57 1.10
C SER A 103 11.34 -1.31 1.87
N PHE A 104 12.32 -0.55 1.41
CA PHE A 104 12.68 0.75 1.95
C PHE A 104 11.49 1.71 1.99
N GLY A 105 10.62 1.67 0.96
CA GLY A 105 9.40 2.46 0.91
C GLY A 105 8.44 2.16 2.07
N TYR A 106 8.33 0.91 2.48
CA TYR A 106 7.48 0.52 3.61
C TYR A 106 8.00 1.02 4.96
N PHE A 107 9.31 1.25 5.11
CA PHE A 107 9.87 1.91 6.29
C PHE A 107 9.60 3.43 6.30
N ILE A 108 9.62 4.08 5.14
CA ILE A 108 9.34 5.52 5.01
C ILE A 108 7.84 5.82 5.12
N MET A 109 6.98 4.94 4.57
CA MET A 109 5.54 5.14 4.49
C MET A 109 4.87 5.55 5.81
N PRO A 110 5.15 4.94 6.98
CA PRO A 110 4.56 5.35 8.24
C PRO A 110 4.90 6.79 8.62
N ILE A 111 6.12 7.24 8.32
CA ILE A 111 6.57 8.61 8.60
C ILE A 111 5.76 9.59 7.76
N ILE A 112 5.67 9.34 6.44
CA ILE A 112 4.89 10.18 5.53
C ILE A 112 3.42 10.19 5.96
N SER A 113 2.85 9.03 6.31
CA SER A 113 1.46 8.93 6.75
C SER A 113 1.20 9.74 8.03
N VAL A 114 2.11 9.73 8.99
CA VAL A 114 2.00 10.53 10.21
C VAL A 114 2.14 12.02 9.92
N LEU A 115 3.07 12.42 9.05
CA LEU A 115 3.23 13.82 8.62
C LEU A 115 1.98 14.33 7.90
N LEU A 116 1.42 13.54 6.98
CA LEU A 116 0.17 13.87 6.30
C LEU A 116 -1.00 13.96 7.30
N GLY A 117 -1.09 13.05 8.26
CA GLY A 117 -2.08 13.08 9.33
C GLY A 117 -1.97 14.34 10.19
N TYR A 118 -0.75 14.75 10.53
CA TYR A 118 -0.50 15.99 11.26
C TYR A 118 -0.90 17.24 10.44
N ILE A 119 -0.50 17.30 9.16
CA ILE A 119 -0.73 18.48 8.29
C ILE A 119 -2.22 18.61 7.94
N PHE A 120 -2.85 17.54 7.46
CA PHE A 120 -4.21 17.58 6.91
C PHE A 120 -5.30 17.41 7.96
N PHE A 121 -5.07 16.57 8.97
CA PHE A 121 -6.06 16.27 10.00
C PHE A 121 -5.75 16.91 11.35
N LYS A 122 -4.63 17.68 11.46
CA LYS A 122 -4.19 18.32 12.69
C LYS A 122 -4.07 17.32 13.88
N GLU A 123 -3.68 16.08 13.58
CA GLU A 123 -3.51 15.05 14.59
C GLU A 123 -2.39 15.42 15.55
N LYS A 124 -2.64 15.35 16.85
CA LYS A 124 -1.62 15.63 17.87
C LYS A 124 -0.61 14.48 17.94
N LEU A 125 0.65 14.80 17.78
CA LEU A 125 1.74 13.85 17.98
C LEU A 125 2.06 13.76 19.46
N ASN A 126 1.92 12.57 20.05
CA ASN A 126 2.36 12.33 21.41
C ASN A 126 3.87 11.98 21.44
N LYS A 127 4.50 12.11 22.62
CA LYS A 127 5.95 11.87 22.80
C LYS A 127 6.39 10.47 22.32
N LYS A 128 5.53 9.44 22.50
CA LYS A 128 5.82 8.07 22.03
C LYS A 128 5.87 7.96 20.51
N ARG A 129 4.93 8.64 19.81
CA ARG A 129 4.93 8.68 18.32
C ARG A 129 6.16 9.42 17.78
N ILE A 130 6.53 10.54 18.40
CA ILE A 130 7.74 11.29 18.01
C ILE A 130 8.99 10.42 18.19
N PHE A 131 9.11 9.73 19.32
CA PHE A 131 10.22 8.81 19.56
C PHE A 131 10.27 7.67 18.53
N SER A 132 9.12 7.06 18.20
CA SER A 132 9.05 6.02 17.16
C SER A 132 9.48 6.53 15.79
N ILE A 133 9.06 7.74 15.41
CA ILE A 133 9.48 8.38 14.14
C ILE A 133 11.00 8.57 14.14
N PHE A 134 11.57 9.05 15.24
CA PHE A 134 13.01 9.26 15.38
C PHE A 134 13.79 7.95 15.20
N LEU A 135 13.35 6.85 15.83
CA LEU A 135 13.98 5.53 15.66
C LEU A 135 13.93 5.04 14.20
N VAL A 136 12.79 5.23 13.54
CA VAL A 136 12.65 4.84 12.13
C VAL A 136 13.54 5.70 11.24
N LEU A 137 13.65 7.01 11.49
CA LEU A 137 14.56 7.90 10.77
C LEU A 137 16.02 7.46 10.91
N ILE A 138 16.47 7.10 12.11
CA ILE A 138 17.81 6.55 12.33
C ILE A 138 18.00 5.28 11.51
N SER A 139 17.04 4.35 11.56
CA SER A 139 17.11 3.11 10.78
C SER A 139 17.22 3.36 9.28
N ILE A 140 16.49 4.35 8.76
CA ILE A 140 16.55 4.77 7.35
C ILE A 140 17.93 5.33 7.01
N ILE A 141 18.49 6.20 7.86
CA ILE A 141 19.81 6.78 7.65
C ILE A 141 20.89 5.68 7.61
N ILE A 142 20.84 4.74 8.56
CA ILE A 142 21.76 3.60 8.61
C ILE A 142 21.63 2.77 7.32
N LEU A 143 20.42 2.50 6.86
CA LEU A 143 20.18 1.71 5.67
C LEU A 143 20.69 2.41 4.41
N ILE A 144 20.51 3.72 4.30
CA ILE A 144 21.05 4.52 3.20
C ILE A 144 22.58 4.49 3.20
N LEU A 145 23.20 4.70 4.35
CA LEU A 145 24.67 4.78 4.44
C LEU A 145 25.37 3.45 4.15
N PHE A 146 24.76 2.33 4.53
CA PHE A 146 25.44 1.02 4.46
C PHE A 146 24.97 0.12 3.32
N ASN A 147 23.75 0.30 2.78
CA ASN A 147 23.18 -0.66 1.83
C ASN A 147 22.75 -0.07 0.48
N LEU A 148 22.60 1.24 0.35
CA LEU A 148 22.11 1.83 -0.89
C LEU A 148 23.27 2.42 -1.70
N LYS A 149 23.48 1.85 -2.89
CA LYS A 149 24.45 2.37 -3.88
C LYS A 149 23.86 3.54 -4.71
N SER A 150 22.54 3.75 -4.66
CA SER A 150 21.82 4.78 -5.43
C SER A 150 20.57 5.23 -4.71
N LEU A 151 19.99 6.36 -5.13
CA LEU A 151 18.73 6.86 -4.58
C LEU A 151 17.62 5.80 -4.77
N PRO A 152 16.93 5.38 -3.69
CA PRO A 152 15.90 4.34 -3.75
C PRO A 152 14.58 4.92 -4.27
N TRP A 153 14.54 5.40 -5.51
CA TRP A 153 13.36 6.02 -6.12
C TRP A 153 12.14 5.11 -6.10
N VAL A 154 12.34 3.79 -6.28
CA VAL A 154 11.28 2.78 -6.20
C VAL A 154 10.60 2.84 -4.83
N GLY A 155 11.37 2.81 -3.76
CA GLY A 155 10.87 2.91 -2.40
C GLY A 155 10.16 4.23 -2.13
N LEU A 156 10.67 5.34 -2.65
CA LEU A 156 10.02 6.64 -2.51
C LEU A 156 8.65 6.66 -3.20
N VAL A 157 8.54 6.16 -4.43
CA VAL A 157 7.24 6.09 -5.13
C VAL A 157 6.26 5.19 -4.38
N VAL A 158 6.70 4.03 -3.89
CA VAL A 158 5.87 3.12 -3.08
C VAL A 158 5.39 3.82 -1.80
N ALA A 159 6.28 4.52 -1.09
CA ALA A 159 5.95 5.22 0.15
C ALA A 159 4.93 6.35 -0.06
N PHE A 160 5.17 7.22 -1.03
CA PHE A 160 4.30 8.36 -1.30
C PHE A 160 2.94 7.92 -1.84
N SER A 161 2.91 7.03 -2.84
CA SER A 161 1.65 6.57 -3.43
C SER A 161 0.75 5.91 -2.39
N TRP A 162 1.29 5.08 -1.51
CA TRP A 162 0.52 4.46 -0.44
C TRP A 162 0.07 5.44 0.65
N ALA A 163 0.95 6.37 1.05
CA ALA A 163 0.61 7.37 2.05
C ALA A 163 -0.50 8.31 1.56
N PHE A 164 -0.43 8.78 0.30
CA PHE A 164 -1.49 9.59 -0.31
C PHE A 164 -2.78 8.80 -0.54
N TYR A 165 -2.68 7.52 -0.95
CA TYR A 165 -3.84 6.63 -1.03
C TYR A 165 -4.59 6.56 0.31
N ASN A 166 -3.87 6.37 1.41
CA ASN A 166 -4.46 6.35 2.74
C ASN A 166 -5.07 7.71 3.14
N LEU A 167 -4.43 8.81 2.75
CA LEU A 167 -4.93 10.16 3.00
C LEU A 167 -6.27 10.42 2.31
N VAL A 168 -6.40 10.05 1.03
CA VAL A 168 -7.62 10.25 0.24
C VAL A 168 -8.79 9.40 0.74
N ARG A 169 -8.49 8.25 1.35
CA ARG A 169 -9.52 7.32 1.87
C ARG A 169 -10.01 7.64 3.28
N LYS A 170 -9.35 8.54 3.98
CA LYS A 170 -9.73 8.94 5.35
C LYS A 170 -10.80 10.02 5.33
#